data_34c5ce2251ab66a06839d14567fac825
#
_entry.id   34c5ce2251ab66a06839d14567fac825
#
_cell.length_a   1.000
_cell.length_b   1.000
_cell.length_c   1.000
_cell.angle_alpha   90.00
_cell.angle_beta   90.00
_cell.angle_gamma   90.00
#
_symmetry.space_group_name_H-M   'P 1'
#
loop_
_entity.id
_entity.type
_entity.pdbx_description
1 polymer ?
#
loop_
_entity_poly.entity_id
_entity_poly.type
_entity_poly.pdbx_seq_one_letter_code
_entity_poly.pdbx_strand_id
1 'polypeptide(L)'
;MILSNVEIHRALDEGRLAINPEPLPRLPDGIFDCPYQTSAVDLRLGNEISYFKEGLPFDINLRQGPFVRLFGPNSVTQVITEEQPFVLRPNRLVLGKTRERVSLPLLANSQSLAARVEGKSSYARCGLLVHFTAPTIHAGFEGTITLELINLGPCNISLYPDAPICQLIFESVAGTPVRNDSQFQG
;
A
#
# COMPACT_ATOMS: atom_id res chain seq x y z
N MET A 1 -0.41 17.93 -8.55
CA MET A 1 1.07 18.15 -8.61
C MET A 1 1.71 17.14 -7.69
N ILE A 2 2.73 16.41 -8.16
CA ILE A 2 3.49 15.44 -7.34
C ILE A 2 4.38 16.21 -6.37
N LEU A 3 4.45 15.76 -5.11
CA LEU A 3 5.31 16.36 -4.09
C LEU A 3 6.74 15.82 -4.20
N SER A 4 7.72 16.70 -4.03
CA SER A 4 9.11 16.30 -3.78
C SER A 4 9.27 15.78 -2.35
N ASN A 5 10.40 15.12 -2.07
CA ASN A 5 10.71 14.68 -0.70
C ASN A 5 10.73 15.85 0.30
N VAL A 6 11.19 17.04 -0.09
CA VAL A 6 11.14 18.23 0.75
C VAL A 6 9.70 18.63 1.10
N GLU A 7 8.79 18.60 0.13
CA GLU A 7 7.37 18.90 0.36
C GLU A 7 6.66 17.78 1.13
N ILE A 8 7.10 16.53 0.98
CA ILE A 8 6.62 15.39 1.79
C ILE A 8 7.02 15.61 3.25
N HIS A 9 8.29 15.96 3.55
CA HIS A 9 8.73 16.26 4.92
C HIS A 9 7.95 17.43 5.51
N ARG A 10 7.75 18.50 4.73
CA ARG A 10 6.93 19.63 5.17
C ARG A 10 5.50 19.22 5.49
N ALA A 11 4.88 18.36 4.65
CA ALA A 11 3.52 17.86 4.87
C ALA A 11 3.41 17.02 6.14
N LEU A 12 4.45 16.21 6.46
CA LEU A 12 4.55 15.47 7.72
C LEU A 12 4.64 16.42 8.93
N ASP A 13 5.50 17.43 8.85
CA ASP A 13 5.70 18.41 9.94
C ASP A 13 4.48 19.28 10.17
N GLU A 14 3.73 19.61 9.12
CA GLU A 14 2.49 20.41 9.18
C GLU A 14 1.23 19.56 9.52
N GLY A 15 1.36 18.24 9.64
CA GLY A 15 0.23 17.33 9.90
C GLY A 15 -0.76 17.20 8.74
N ARG A 16 -0.37 17.56 7.51
CA ARG A 16 -1.15 17.32 6.28
C ARG A 16 -1.01 15.88 5.77
N LEU A 17 -0.04 15.18 6.30
CA LEU A 17 0.27 13.78 6.06
C LEU A 17 0.75 13.19 7.39
N ALA A 18 0.34 11.95 7.69
CA ALA A 18 0.99 11.14 8.71
C ALA A 18 1.29 9.75 8.19
N ILE A 19 2.46 9.22 8.57
CA ILE A 19 2.88 7.85 8.30
C ILE A 19 3.37 7.26 9.63
N ASN A 20 2.78 6.18 10.10
CA ASN A 20 3.08 5.58 11.39
C ASN A 20 3.27 4.05 11.31
N PRO A 21 4.43 3.50 11.70
CA PRO A 21 5.64 4.21 12.09
C PRO A 21 6.22 5.01 10.92
N GLU A 22 6.75 6.21 11.21
CA GLU A 22 7.39 7.00 10.15
C GLU A 22 8.64 6.28 9.63
N PRO A 23 8.80 6.14 8.29
CA PRO A 23 10.01 5.58 7.72
C PRO A 23 11.22 6.50 7.98
N LEU A 24 12.35 5.94 8.39
CA LEU A 24 13.58 6.68 8.68
C LEU A 24 14.77 6.01 7.99
N PRO A 25 15.85 6.76 7.68
CA PRO A 25 16.04 8.21 7.91
C PRO A 25 15.29 9.06 6.87
N ARG A 26 14.98 10.33 7.21
CA ARG A 26 14.35 11.29 6.26
C ARG A 26 15.30 11.75 5.16
N LEU A 27 16.60 11.75 5.44
CA LEU A 27 17.65 12.16 4.50
C LEU A 27 18.71 11.07 4.42
N PRO A 28 19.36 10.91 3.27
CA PRO A 28 20.47 9.97 3.14
C PRO A 28 21.57 10.29 4.16
N ASP A 29 21.92 9.30 4.99
CA ASP A 29 22.99 9.40 5.98
C ASP A 29 24.25 8.58 5.58
N GLY A 30 24.16 7.88 4.46
CA GLY A 30 25.21 7.01 3.95
C GLY A 30 25.38 5.67 4.70
N ILE A 31 24.54 5.42 5.70
CA ILE A 31 24.58 4.21 6.53
C ILE A 31 23.39 3.29 6.18
N PHE A 32 22.21 3.88 6.09
CA PHE A 32 20.97 3.16 5.77
C PHE A 32 20.36 3.63 4.46
N ASP A 33 19.64 2.71 3.81
CA ASP A 33 18.83 3.08 2.64
C ASP A 33 17.76 4.08 3.06
N CYS A 34 17.79 5.27 2.44
CA CYS A 34 16.79 6.30 2.72
C CYS A 34 15.46 5.92 2.05
N PRO A 35 14.36 5.78 2.82
CA PRO A 35 13.05 5.45 2.27
C PRO A 35 12.42 6.60 1.46
N TYR A 36 12.91 7.83 1.64
CA TYR A 36 12.42 9.01 0.92
C TYR A 36 13.17 9.19 -0.41
N GLN A 37 12.52 8.82 -1.49
CA GLN A 37 13.00 9.06 -2.85
C GLN A 37 12.71 10.52 -3.24
N THR A 38 13.16 10.98 -4.41
CA THR A 38 12.95 12.38 -4.85
C THR A 38 11.48 12.81 -4.89
N SER A 39 10.55 11.87 -5.11
CA SER A 39 9.10 12.14 -5.23
C SER A 39 8.21 11.01 -4.71
N ALA A 40 8.74 10.15 -3.86
CA ALA A 40 7.99 9.02 -3.29
C ALA A 40 8.56 8.63 -1.92
N VAL A 41 7.79 7.86 -1.17
CA VAL A 41 8.23 7.21 0.08
C VAL A 41 8.06 5.71 -0.05
N ASP A 42 9.10 4.95 0.26
CA ASP A 42 9.04 3.49 0.33
C ASP A 42 8.26 3.08 1.59
N LEU A 43 7.29 2.19 1.41
CA LEU A 43 6.55 1.56 2.50
C LEU A 43 6.87 0.07 2.56
N ARG A 44 6.77 -0.47 3.78
CA ARG A 44 7.16 -1.85 4.07
C ARG A 44 5.95 -2.78 4.09
N LEU A 45 6.19 -4.05 3.77
CA LEU A 45 5.18 -5.11 3.91
C LEU A 45 4.94 -5.40 5.40
N GLY A 46 3.68 -5.49 5.78
CA GLY A 46 3.27 -6.01 7.09
C GLY A 46 3.53 -7.52 7.19
N ASN A 47 3.13 -8.10 8.30
CA ASN A 47 3.39 -9.50 8.61
C ASN A 47 2.22 -10.44 8.30
N GLU A 48 1.19 -9.97 7.61
CA GLU A 48 0.02 -10.80 7.25
C GLU A 48 -0.17 -10.87 5.74
N ILE A 49 -0.32 -12.09 5.23
CA ILE A 49 -0.67 -12.36 3.84
C ILE A 49 -1.99 -13.13 3.82
N SER A 50 -2.96 -12.62 3.07
CA SER A 50 -4.28 -13.23 2.92
C SER A 50 -4.54 -13.65 1.47
N TYR A 51 -5.20 -14.77 1.28
CA TYR A 51 -5.55 -15.27 -0.05
C TYR A 51 -6.85 -16.05 -0.02
N PHE A 52 -7.56 -16.10 -1.14
CA PHE A 52 -8.75 -16.92 -1.27
C PHE A 52 -8.44 -18.41 -1.16
N LYS A 53 -9.33 -19.16 -0.51
CA LYS A 53 -9.33 -20.61 -0.56
C LYS A 53 -9.54 -21.08 -2.00
N GLU A 54 -8.91 -22.20 -2.36
CA GLU A 54 -9.11 -22.82 -3.66
C GLU A 54 -10.49 -23.52 -3.75
N GLY A 55 -11.03 -23.63 -4.97
CA GLY A 55 -12.24 -24.40 -5.22
C GLY A 55 -13.52 -23.80 -4.61
N LEU A 56 -13.63 -22.49 -4.50
CA LEU A 56 -14.84 -21.84 -4.02
C LEU A 56 -16.01 -22.12 -4.98
N PRO A 57 -17.19 -22.59 -4.45
CA PRO A 57 -18.30 -23.09 -5.27
C PRO A 57 -19.23 -21.98 -5.78
N PHE A 58 -18.75 -20.74 -5.95
CA PHE A 58 -19.58 -19.62 -6.40
C PHE A 58 -18.79 -18.65 -7.30
N ASP A 59 -19.54 -17.94 -8.12
CA ASP A 59 -19.01 -16.85 -8.92
C ASP A 59 -19.16 -15.52 -8.18
N ILE A 60 -18.19 -14.60 -8.34
CA ILE A 60 -18.28 -13.25 -7.82
C ILE A 60 -19.14 -12.41 -8.77
N ASN A 61 -20.35 -12.05 -8.33
CA ASN A 61 -21.24 -11.19 -9.09
C ASN A 61 -21.00 -9.72 -8.73
N LEU A 62 -20.38 -8.96 -9.64
CA LEU A 62 -20.03 -7.54 -9.43
C LEU A 62 -21.23 -6.61 -9.19
N ARG A 63 -22.45 -7.05 -9.41
CA ARG A 63 -23.69 -6.32 -9.10
C ARG A 63 -24.15 -6.49 -7.64
N GLN A 64 -23.55 -7.42 -6.91
CA GLN A 64 -23.94 -7.79 -5.54
C GLN A 64 -22.87 -7.39 -4.52
N GLY A 65 -22.52 -6.09 -4.42
CA GLY A 65 -21.67 -5.60 -3.34
C GLY A 65 -22.32 -5.77 -1.95
N PRO A 66 -21.59 -5.63 -0.84
CA PRO A 66 -20.18 -5.29 -0.70
C PRO A 66 -19.26 -6.54 -0.70
N PHE A 67 -18.21 -6.49 -1.51
CA PHE A 67 -17.26 -7.62 -1.71
C PHE A 67 -16.42 -7.94 -0.46
N VAL A 68 -16.24 -6.98 0.46
CA VAL A 68 -15.54 -7.17 1.74
C VAL A 68 -16.11 -8.37 2.52
N ARG A 69 -17.43 -8.59 2.48
CA ARG A 69 -18.10 -9.70 3.17
C ARG A 69 -17.78 -11.06 2.56
N LEU A 70 -17.36 -11.10 1.31
CA LEU A 70 -16.98 -12.35 0.63
C LEU A 70 -15.57 -12.78 1.00
N PHE A 71 -14.68 -11.83 1.27
CA PHE A 71 -13.26 -12.12 1.49
C PHE A 71 -13.04 -12.85 2.81
N GLY A 72 -13.52 -12.31 3.95
CA GLY A 72 -13.26 -12.85 5.28
C GLY A 72 -13.49 -14.36 5.43
N PRO A 73 -14.72 -14.89 5.24
CA PRO A 73 -15.01 -16.32 5.43
C PRO A 73 -14.37 -17.23 4.38
N ASN A 74 -14.00 -16.68 3.21
CA ASN A 74 -13.48 -17.43 2.06
C ASN A 74 -11.97 -17.27 1.86
N SER A 75 -11.28 -16.62 2.78
CA SER A 75 -9.83 -16.43 2.74
C SER A 75 -9.12 -17.17 3.87
N VAL A 76 -7.82 -17.32 3.69
CA VAL A 76 -6.87 -17.76 4.70
C VAL A 76 -5.90 -16.61 4.92
N THR A 77 -5.61 -16.30 6.17
CA THR A 77 -4.55 -15.35 6.55
C THR A 77 -3.39 -16.12 7.16
N GLN A 78 -2.19 -15.89 6.66
CA GLN A 78 -0.94 -16.45 7.15
C GLN A 78 -0.09 -15.32 7.72
N VAL A 79 0.37 -15.48 8.95
CA VAL A 79 1.41 -14.62 9.55
C VAL A 79 2.77 -15.07 9.01
N ILE A 80 3.58 -14.11 8.58
CA ILE A 80 4.94 -14.32 8.05
C ILE A 80 5.98 -13.79 9.03
N THR A 81 7.14 -14.44 9.06
CA THR A 81 8.32 -14.05 9.85
C THR A 81 9.57 -14.09 8.98
N GLU A 82 10.70 -13.65 9.52
CA GLU A 82 11.99 -13.77 8.84
C GLU A 82 12.37 -15.23 8.58
N GLU A 83 12.01 -16.15 9.49
CA GLU A 83 12.30 -17.58 9.37
C GLU A 83 11.27 -18.31 8.48
N GLN A 84 10.07 -17.74 8.36
CA GLN A 84 8.96 -18.33 7.62
C GLN A 84 8.29 -17.28 6.70
N PRO A 85 8.97 -16.87 5.62
CA PRO A 85 8.40 -15.95 4.63
C PRO A 85 7.28 -16.62 3.84
N PHE A 86 6.44 -15.79 3.19
CA PHE A 86 5.46 -16.32 2.26
C PHE A 86 6.09 -16.54 0.88
N VAL A 87 5.95 -17.74 0.33
CA VAL A 87 6.43 -18.04 -1.03
C VAL A 87 5.31 -17.77 -2.03
N LEU A 88 5.39 -16.65 -2.72
CA LEU A 88 4.47 -16.24 -3.78
C LEU A 88 4.85 -16.94 -5.09
N ARG A 89 4.09 -17.98 -5.45
CA ARG A 89 4.30 -18.75 -6.68
C ARG A 89 3.85 -17.96 -7.91
N PRO A 90 4.37 -18.29 -9.12
CA PRO A 90 3.87 -17.74 -10.37
C PRO A 90 2.34 -17.82 -10.51
N ASN A 91 1.73 -16.77 -11.05
CA ASN A 91 0.29 -16.64 -11.31
C ASN A 91 -0.60 -16.71 -10.04
N ARG A 92 -0.06 -16.47 -8.86
CA ARG A 92 -0.81 -16.43 -7.62
C ARG A 92 -1.05 -14.99 -7.18
N LEU A 93 -2.32 -14.68 -6.90
CA LEU A 93 -2.75 -13.42 -6.27
C LEU A 93 -2.90 -13.63 -4.77
N VAL A 94 -2.35 -12.70 -4.00
CA VAL A 94 -2.54 -12.62 -2.53
C VAL A 94 -2.73 -11.17 -2.13
N LEU A 95 -3.30 -10.94 -0.95
CA LEU A 95 -3.40 -9.62 -0.34
C LEU A 95 -2.36 -9.51 0.77
N GLY A 96 -1.59 -8.43 0.74
CA GLY A 96 -0.77 -7.97 1.84
C GLY A 96 -1.29 -6.63 2.35
N LYS A 97 -0.71 -6.14 3.44
CA LYS A 97 -0.93 -4.78 3.93
C LYS A 97 0.40 -4.09 4.14
N THR A 98 0.42 -2.78 4.02
CA THR A 98 1.58 -2.02 4.47
C THR A 98 1.73 -2.14 5.99
N ARG A 99 2.97 -2.15 6.47
CA ARG A 99 3.26 -2.03 7.90
C ARG A 99 2.82 -0.67 8.43
N GLU A 100 3.07 0.36 7.64
CA GLU A 100 2.74 1.74 7.98
C GLU A 100 1.25 2.01 7.82
N ARG A 101 0.68 2.73 8.79
CA ARG A 101 -0.60 3.42 8.63
C ARG A 101 -0.34 4.78 8.01
N VAL A 102 -1.15 5.13 7.04
CA VAL A 102 -1.09 6.43 6.35
C VAL A 102 -2.36 7.21 6.67
N SER A 103 -2.23 8.50 6.94
CA SER A 103 -3.36 9.42 7.09
C SER A 103 -3.18 10.63 6.17
N LEU A 104 -4.23 10.92 5.41
CA LEU A 104 -4.34 12.06 4.48
C LEU A 104 -5.54 12.92 4.88
N PRO A 105 -5.47 13.67 6.00
CA PRO A 105 -6.62 14.33 6.57
C PRO A 105 -7.21 15.42 5.65
N LEU A 106 -8.54 15.59 5.69
CA LEU A 106 -9.22 16.74 5.10
C LEU A 106 -9.13 17.91 6.07
N LEU A 107 -8.31 18.90 5.74
CA LEU A 107 -8.09 20.08 6.58
C LEU A 107 -8.78 21.29 5.96
N ALA A 108 -9.51 22.05 6.81
CA ALA A 108 -10.32 23.18 6.33
C ALA A 108 -9.52 24.32 5.70
N ASN A 109 -8.27 24.53 6.14
CA ASN A 109 -7.45 25.70 5.78
C ASN A 109 -6.14 25.33 5.07
N SER A 110 -6.00 24.10 4.58
CA SER A 110 -4.81 23.68 3.86
C SER A 110 -5.16 22.79 2.68
N GLN A 111 -4.25 22.72 1.72
CA GLN A 111 -4.42 21.87 0.55
C GLN A 111 -4.38 20.40 0.95
N SER A 112 -5.45 19.67 0.65
CA SER A 112 -5.56 18.24 0.87
C SER A 112 -4.59 17.48 -0.04
N LEU A 113 -4.17 16.32 0.43
CA LEU A 113 -3.31 15.41 -0.32
C LEU A 113 -4.06 14.14 -0.68
N ALA A 114 -3.73 13.57 -1.81
CA ALA A 114 -4.03 12.21 -2.22
C ALA A 114 -2.72 11.48 -2.48
N ALA A 115 -2.77 10.16 -2.64
CA ALA A 115 -1.58 9.40 -2.96
C ALA A 115 -1.86 8.31 -3.99
N ARG A 116 -0.81 7.77 -4.59
CA ARG A 116 -0.86 6.57 -5.43
C ARG A 116 0.17 5.56 -4.98
N VAL A 117 -0.28 4.30 -4.92
CA VAL A 117 0.61 3.17 -4.71
C VAL A 117 1.28 2.82 -6.03
N GLU A 118 2.60 2.68 -6.01
CA GLU A 118 3.40 2.22 -7.15
C GLU A 118 4.32 1.08 -6.72
N GLY A 119 4.64 0.19 -7.65
CA GLY A 119 5.60 -0.87 -7.43
C GLY A 119 7.05 -0.36 -7.49
N LYS A 120 7.95 -1.07 -6.84
CA LYS A 120 9.39 -0.84 -7.00
C LYS A 120 9.87 -1.42 -8.33
N SER A 121 10.57 -0.63 -9.14
CA SER A 121 10.98 -1.02 -10.50
C SER A 121 11.85 -2.29 -10.52
N SER A 122 12.66 -2.52 -9.48
CA SER A 122 13.46 -3.74 -9.32
C SER A 122 12.59 -4.99 -9.19
N TYR A 123 11.51 -4.91 -8.41
CA TYR A 123 10.58 -6.02 -8.20
C TYR A 123 9.65 -6.23 -9.40
N ALA A 124 9.21 -5.15 -10.03
CA ALA A 124 8.41 -5.23 -11.25
C ALA A 124 9.14 -5.99 -12.38
N ARG A 125 10.47 -5.81 -12.50
CA ARG A 125 11.29 -6.58 -13.47
C ARG A 125 11.38 -8.07 -13.14
N CYS A 126 11.13 -8.46 -11.88
CA CYS A 126 11.03 -9.87 -11.48
C CYS A 126 9.60 -10.42 -11.65
N GLY A 127 8.65 -9.59 -12.07
CA GLY A 127 7.24 -9.95 -12.27
C GLY A 127 6.33 -9.71 -11.10
N LEU A 128 6.80 -9.04 -10.02
CA LEU A 128 5.95 -8.68 -8.89
C LEU A 128 5.15 -7.41 -9.21
N LEU A 129 3.82 -7.52 -9.18
CA LEU A 129 2.90 -6.39 -9.10
C LEU A 129 2.45 -6.23 -7.64
N VAL A 130 2.25 -4.98 -7.20
CA VAL A 130 1.83 -4.66 -5.82
C VAL A 130 0.46 -4.01 -5.75
N HIS A 131 -0.11 -3.67 -6.88
CA HIS A 131 -1.51 -3.29 -7.08
C HIS A 131 -1.94 -3.66 -8.51
N PHE A 132 -3.25 -3.83 -8.73
CA PHE A 132 -3.76 -4.16 -10.05
C PHE A 132 -4.21 -2.91 -10.82
N THR A 133 -5.33 -2.33 -10.42
CA THR A 133 -5.97 -1.24 -11.16
C THR A 133 -6.52 -0.13 -10.28
N ALA A 134 -6.31 -0.19 -8.98
CA ALA A 134 -6.83 0.76 -8.00
C ALA A 134 -5.71 1.38 -7.14
N PRO A 135 -4.73 2.09 -7.75
CA PRO A 135 -3.58 2.62 -7.01
C PRO A 135 -3.92 3.84 -6.15
N THR A 136 -5.09 4.46 -6.35
CA THR A 136 -5.41 5.76 -5.77
C THR A 136 -5.83 5.65 -4.31
N ILE A 137 -5.12 6.38 -3.45
CA ILE A 137 -5.46 6.62 -2.05
C ILE A 137 -6.06 8.01 -1.96
N HIS A 138 -7.35 8.09 -1.68
CA HIS A 138 -8.09 9.35 -1.69
C HIS A 138 -7.76 10.25 -0.50
N ALA A 139 -7.93 11.56 -0.67
CA ALA A 139 -7.93 12.50 0.45
C ALA A 139 -9.00 12.10 1.48
N GLY A 140 -8.66 12.19 2.77
CA GLY A 140 -9.49 11.68 3.87
C GLY A 140 -9.23 10.22 4.25
N PHE A 141 -8.32 9.53 3.58
CA PHE A 141 -7.94 8.16 3.94
C PHE A 141 -7.16 8.12 5.26
N GLU A 142 -7.46 7.10 6.06
CA GLU A 142 -6.68 6.73 7.24
C GLU A 142 -6.68 5.21 7.41
N GLY A 143 -5.50 4.59 7.38
CA GLY A 143 -5.38 3.15 7.56
C GLY A 143 -4.07 2.57 7.05
N THR A 144 -3.93 1.25 7.15
CA THR A 144 -2.94 0.48 6.39
C THR A 144 -3.44 0.28 4.97
N ILE A 145 -2.53 0.30 4.00
CA ILE A 145 -2.89 0.14 2.59
C ILE A 145 -2.89 -1.35 2.24
N THR A 146 -4.00 -1.84 1.71
CA THR A 146 -4.08 -3.19 1.17
C THR A 146 -3.40 -3.23 -0.21
N LEU A 147 -2.53 -4.22 -0.39
CA LEU A 147 -1.76 -4.45 -1.62
C LEU A 147 -2.25 -5.74 -2.29
N GLU A 148 -2.56 -5.66 -3.58
CA GLU A 148 -2.91 -6.83 -4.40
C GLU A 148 -1.63 -7.39 -5.04
N LEU A 149 -0.94 -8.28 -4.33
CA LEU A 149 0.34 -8.84 -4.76
C LEU A 149 0.13 -10.01 -5.72
N ILE A 150 0.69 -9.90 -6.91
CA ILE A 150 0.71 -11.02 -7.87
C ILE A 150 2.10 -11.21 -8.48
N ASN A 151 2.49 -12.45 -8.65
CA ASN A 151 3.72 -12.83 -9.32
C ASN A 151 3.41 -13.26 -10.76
N LEU A 152 3.78 -12.45 -11.73
CA LEU A 152 3.71 -12.77 -13.18
C LEU A 152 5.05 -13.26 -13.74
N GLY A 153 6.07 -13.33 -12.88
CA GLY A 153 7.39 -13.84 -13.24
C GLY A 153 7.45 -15.38 -13.22
N PRO A 154 8.53 -15.97 -13.76
CA PRO A 154 8.68 -17.42 -13.83
C PRO A 154 9.18 -18.06 -12.54
N CYS A 155 9.71 -17.28 -11.59
CA CYS A 155 10.32 -17.77 -10.36
C CYS A 155 9.42 -17.51 -9.15
N ASN A 156 9.57 -18.30 -8.10
CA ASN A 156 8.97 -17.99 -6.81
C ASN A 156 9.57 -16.69 -6.25
N ILE A 157 8.74 -15.89 -5.59
CA ILE A 157 9.16 -14.68 -4.86
C ILE A 157 8.90 -14.89 -3.38
N SER A 158 9.92 -14.74 -2.54
CA SER A 158 9.77 -14.81 -1.09
C SER A 158 9.40 -13.44 -0.55
N LEU A 159 8.25 -13.33 0.11
CA LEU A 159 7.76 -12.12 0.76
C LEU A 159 8.10 -12.17 2.25
N TYR A 160 8.93 -11.24 2.70
CA TYR A 160 9.34 -11.08 4.09
C TYR A 160 8.60 -9.92 4.74
N PRO A 161 8.32 -9.97 6.05
CA PRO A 161 7.86 -8.80 6.77
C PRO A 161 8.92 -7.70 6.71
N ASP A 162 8.50 -6.46 6.81
CA ASP A 162 9.38 -5.28 6.79
C ASP A 162 10.19 -5.04 5.51
N ALA A 163 10.04 -5.89 4.49
CA ALA A 163 10.63 -5.63 3.19
C ALA A 163 9.99 -4.38 2.56
N PRO A 164 10.79 -3.44 1.97
CA PRO A 164 10.26 -2.27 1.27
C PRO A 164 9.55 -2.73 0.00
N ILE A 165 8.20 -2.84 0.05
CA ILE A 165 7.40 -3.54 -0.96
C ILE A 165 6.83 -2.61 -2.04
N CYS A 166 6.48 -1.40 -1.69
CA CYS A 166 5.87 -0.42 -2.61
C CYS A 166 6.41 0.98 -2.36
N GLN A 167 6.03 1.90 -3.24
CA GLN A 167 6.30 3.33 -3.11
C GLN A 167 4.98 4.08 -3.06
N LEU A 168 4.90 5.13 -2.26
CA LEU A 168 3.75 6.00 -2.18
C LEU A 168 4.12 7.37 -2.75
N ILE A 169 3.44 7.75 -3.83
CA ILE A 169 3.59 9.05 -4.48
C ILE A 169 2.46 9.94 -3.99
N PHE A 170 2.78 11.11 -3.42
CA PHE A 170 1.80 12.07 -2.92
C PHE A 170 1.51 13.16 -3.94
N GLU A 171 0.25 13.56 -4.02
CA GLU A 171 -0.24 14.56 -4.96
C GLU A 171 -1.15 15.58 -4.25
N SER A 172 -1.01 16.84 -4.63
CA SER A 172 -1.93 17.89 -4.19
C SER A 172 -3.27 17.75 -4.88
N VAL A 173 -4.36 17.82 -4.11
CA VAL A 173 -5.73 17.84 -4.63
C VAL A 173 -6.15 19.27 -4.92
N ALA A 174 -6.60 19.55 -6.14
CA ALA A 174 -7.11 20.87 -6.51
C ALA A 174 -8.51 21.10 -5.94
N GLY A 175 -8.73 22.28 -5.34
CA GLY A 175 -10.01 22.63 -4.72
C GLY A 175 -10.21 22.01 -3.34
N THR A 176 -11.45 22.08 -2.84
CA THR A 176 -11.81 21.53 -1.52
C THR A 176 -12.60 20.26 -1.72
N PRO A 177 -12.03 19.09 -1.41
CA PRO A 177 -12.74 17.83 -1.54
C PRO A 177 -13.86 17.72 -0.50
N VAL A 178 -15.00 17.18 -0.92
CA VAL A 178 -16.10 16.83 -0.02
C VAL A 178 -15.89 15.38 0.44
N ARG A 179 -16.08 15.14 1.74
CA ARG A 179 -15.94 13.81 2.32
C ARG A 179 -16.93 12.83 1.67
N ASN A 180 -16.41 11.70 1.24
CA ASN A 180 -17.20 10.56 0.76
C ASN A 180 -16.68 9.32 1.49
N ASP A 181 -17.56 8.68 2.27
CA ASP A 181 -17.17 7.52 3.06
C ASP A 181 -17.02 6.31 2.14
N SER A 182 -15.80 5.77 2.08
CA SER A 182 -15.48 4.53 1.38
C SER A 182 -15.66 3.34 2.32
N GLN A 183 -16.17 2.22 1.80
CA GLN A 183 -16.26 0.95 2.54
C GLN A 183 -14.90 0.31 2.87
N PHE A 184 -13.80 0.87 2.36
CA PHE A 184 -12.42 0.39 2.55
C PHE A 184 -11.57 1.34 3.39
N GLN A 185 -12.18 2.22 4.18
CA GLN A 185 -11.49 2.98 5.21
C GLN A 185 -11.46 2.15 6.49
N GLY A 186 -10.28 1.86 7.02
CA GLY A 186 -10.15 1.07 8.24
C GLY A 186 -8.72 0.99 8.74
#